data_252acca2625f44fef27050aa7090c1ae
#
_entry.id   252acca2625f44fef27050aa7090c1ae
#
_cell.length_a   1.000
_cell.length_b   1.000
_cell.length_c   1.000
_cell.angle_alpha   90.00
_cell.angle_beta   90.00
_cell.angle_gamma   90.00
#
_symmetry.space_group_name_H-M   'P 1'
#
loop_
_entity.id
_entity.type
_entity.pdbx_description
1 polymer ?
#
loop_
_entity_poly.entity_id
_entity_poly.type
_entity_poly.pdbx_seq_one_letter_code
_entity_poly.pdbx_strand_id
1 'polypeptide(L)'
;SWGASLESNYNKRYRFRGNVYFSFLRTVEGEKNMPDYSVTKSLKIQWTHTKDAKANPNTSFSARVNFASENYERKNLESMYNPLSYTQSTRTSAVSFSKNFPDIGLSISASGNLTQNVRDSSIAVTLPDLSISLSRFYPFRRKRQVGKERWYEKISVSYTGQLSNSITTKESLLFKSNLIKDWRNGMTHRVPIDATFQLFKYINISPSISFRDIMYAQRINRSWDAEKQQELRDTTYGFYNLYDWNLGVSANTTLYGMYKPVLRLFHGKVIAIRHVFKPSVSFSYAPDFTAARYGYTKTYDRIDPNGTVTPVKYSPYSSGLYGYPSGTKQGLVTMSVSNNLEMKVKSDRDSTGEKKISLIDELSGTLSYNLAAKERPWSDLSTRLRLKLTQKYTFSLSASFATYAYKFNENGQVVQSDRTEWSYGRFGRFQGMSQSLSYTFNNQTFKKLLNFLTGKKSANSAKKNDGDKDDSDEAGDEDANVDPDLKKARSGGAKKKEKAKTDADGYMAFSMPWSLTVSYGISMYEDRSKEINVRRMRYPFSFTQTLNFSGYLRISDGWNISFSSGYDFVQKKISMTTASLARDLHCFEMSASVVLKPYSSFNFTFRARASELADALKWEKRSAYSS
;
A
#
# COMPACT_ATOMS: atom_id res chain seq x y z
N SER A 1 5.92 -47.47 3.22
CA SER A 1 6.29 -46.33 2.34
C SER A 1 7.77 -46.32 2.06
N TRP A 2 8.18 -45.83 0.90
CA TRP A 2 9.54 -45.52 0.59
C TRP A 2 9.60 -44.15 -0.11
N GLY A 3 10.69 -43.45 0.09
CA GLY A 3 10.90 -42.14 -0.53
C GLY A 3 12.36 -41.87 -0.83
N ALA A 4 12.59 -40.92 -1.71
CA ALA A 4 13.91 -40.40 -2.03
C ALA A 4 13.85 -38.87 -1.98
N SER A 5 14.86 -38.26 -1.38
CA SER A 5 15.01 -36.81 -1.37
C SER A 5 16.40 -36.41 -1.88
N LEU A 6 16.45 -35.31 -2.58
CA LEU A 6 17.68 -34.67 -3.07
C LEU A 6 17.66 -33.23 -2.64
N GLU A 7 18.72 -32.80 -1.98
CA GLU A 7 18.96 -31.39 -1.67
C GLU A 7 20.29 -30.94 -2.26
N SER A 8 20.31 -29.81 -2.92
CA SER A 8 21.51 -29.21 -3.50
C SER A 8 21.53 -27.71 -3.29
N ASN A 9 22.60 -27.23 -2.70
CA ASN A 9 22.90 -25.82 -2.56
C ASN A 9 23.94 -25.41 -3.59
N TYR A 10 23.68 -24.37 -4.34
CA TYR A 10 24.61 -23.85 -5.33
C TYR A 10 24.82 -22.34 -5.18
N ASN A 11 26.08 -21.94 -5.28
CA ASN A 11 26.46 -20.54 -5.13
C ASN A 11 27.63 -20.23 -6.07
N LYS A 12 27.47 -19.17 -6.86
CA LYS A 12 28.57 -18.59 -7.64
C LYS A 12 28.74 -17.13 -7.22
N ARG A 13 29.83 -16.85 -6.52
CA ARG A 13 30.14 -15.52 -5.96
C ARG A 13 29.91 -14.42 -6.99
N TYR A 14 29.17 -13.38 -6.60
CA TYR A 14 28.80 -12.23 -7.42
C TYR A 14 27.97 -12.53 -8.67
N ARG A 15 27.40 -13.72 -8.79
CA ARG A 15 26.55 -14.08 -9.93
C ARG A 15 25.16 -14.55 -9.52
N PHE A 16 25.09 -15.64 -8.78
CA PHE A 16 23.82 -16.20 -8.33
C PHE A 16 24.01 -17.14 -7.14
N ARG A 17 22.95 -17.37 -6.41
CA ARG A 17 22.84 -18.37 -5.36
C ARG A 17 21.47 -19.03 -5.39
N GLY A 18 21.39 -20.26 -4.95
CA GLY A 18 20.11 -20.97 -4.86
C GLY A 18 20.21 -22.29 -4.12
N ASN A 19 19.07 -22.84 -3.86
CA ASN A 19 18.86 -24.15 -3.26
C ASN A 19 17.76 -24.87 -4.04
N VAL A 20 17.93 -26.15 -4.27
CA VAL A 20 16.92 -27.06 -4.83
C VAL A 20 16.70 -28.19 -3.86
N TYR A 21 15.48 -28.40 -3.48
CA TYR A 21 15.03 -29.57 -2.72
C TYR A 21 13.94 -30.29 -3.52
N PHE A 22 14.15 -31.56 -3.73
CA PHE A 22 13.21 -32.46 -4.39
C PHE A 22 12.96 -33.65 -3.49
N SER A 23 11.70 -34.03 -3.30
CA SER A 23 11.35 -35.22 -2.54
C SER A 23 10.20 -35.95 -3.20
N PHE A 24 10.35 -37.25 -3.33
CA PHE A 24 9.33 -38.16 -3.84
C PHE A 24 9.02 -39.20 -2.78
N LEU A 25 7.75 -39.41 -2.50
CA LEU A 25 7.26 -40.39 -1.53
C LEU A 25 6.23 -41.30 -2.21
N ARG A 26 6.42 -42.61 -2.08
CA ARG A 26 5.45 -43.63 -2.47
C ARG A 26 4.93 -44.34 -1.22
N THR A 27 3.66 -44.20 -0.95
CA THR A 27 2.99 -44.84 0.17
C THR A 27 2.04 -45.93 -0.36
N VAL A 28 2.14 -47.12 0.19
CA VAL A 28 1.28 -48.23 -0.08
C VAL A 28 0.49 -48.50 1.19
N GLU A 29 -0.82 -48.51 1.11
CA GLU A 29 -1.77 -48.83 2.19
C GLU A 29 -2.58 -50.06 1.77
N GLY A 30 -2.85 -50.94 2.72
CA GLY A 30 -3.53 -52.22 2.49
C GLY A 30 -2.67 -53.29 1.80
N GLU A 31 -3.21 -54.46 1.66
CA GLU A 31 -2.58 -55.59 0.94
C GLU A 31 -3.04 -55.64 -0.50
N LYS A 32 -2.13 -56.05 -1.38
CA LYS A 32 -2.44 -56.19 -2.83
C LYS A 32 -3.61 -57.15 -3.03
N ASN A 33 -4.61 -56.72 -3.77
CA ASN A 33 -5.90 -57.39 -4.06
C ASN A 33 -6.98 -57.29 -2.95
N MET A 34 -6.75 -56.51 -1.89
CA MET A 34 -7.79 -56.16 -0.91
C MET A 34 -8.48 -54.84 -1.27
N PRO A 35 -9.73 -54.60 -0.84
CA PRO A 35 -10.48 -53.38 -1.18
C PRO A 35 -9.85 -52.08 -0.65
N ASP A 36 -9.03 -52.19 0.37
CA ASP A 36 -8.29 -51.10 1.02
C ASP A 36 -6.91 -50.83 0.41
N TYR A 37 -6.53 -51.59 -0.65
CA TYR A 37 -5.26 -51.38 -1.33
C TYR A 37 -5.22 -50.07 -2.06
N SER A 38 -4.33 -49.18 -1.65
CA SER A 38 -4.08 -47.92 -2.34
C SER A 38 -2.59 -47.63 -2.48
N VAL A 39 -2.20 -47.06 -3.61
CA VAL A 39 -0.83 -46.58 -3.86
C VAL A 39 -0.87 -45.09 -4.13
N THR A 40 -0.32 -44.34 -3.22
CA THR A 40 -0.19 -42.87 -3.36
C THR A 40 1.24 -42.49 -3.69
N LYS A 41 1.38 -41.68 -4.73
CA LYS A 41 2.65 -41.08 -5.12
C LYS A 41 2.58 -39.58 -4.80
N SER A 42 3.50 -39.07 -4.02
CA SER A 42 3.53 -37.69 -3.58
C SER A 42 4.87 -37.06 -3.91
N LEU A 43 4.84 -35.79 -4.25
CA LEU A 43 5.98 -35.02 -4.75
C LEU A 43 6.06 -33.69 -3.98
N LYS A 44 7.27 -33.28 -3.62
CA LYS A 44 7.57 -31.95 -3.12
C LYS A 44 8.77 -31.35 -3.83
N ILE A 45 8.62 -30.11 -4.29
CA ILE A 45 9.66 -29.34 -4.97
C ILE A 45 9.80 -28.00 -4.26
N GLN A 46 11.00 -27.70 -3.80
CA GLN A 46 11.33 -26.38 -3.31
C GLN A 46 12.55 -25.89 -4.08
N TRP A 47 12.43 -24.71 -4.67
CA TRP A 47 13.52 -24.11 -5.41
C TRP A 47 13.59 -22.63 -5.08
N THR A 48 14.74 -22.22 -4.59
CA THR A 48 15.07 -20.82 -4.44
C THR A 48 16.23 -20.46 -5.34
N HIS A 49 16.11 -19.37 -6.07
CA HIS A 49 17.18 -18.84 -6.90
C HIS A 49 17.17 -17.32 -6.83
N THR A 50 18.31 -16.73 -6.65
CA THR A 50 18.46 -15.27 -6.68
C THR A 50 19.72 -14.91 -7.45
N LYS A 51 19.57 -14.12 -8.49
CA LYS A 51 20.66 -13.53 -9.24
C LYS A 51 21.23 -12.33 -8.46
N ASP A 52 22.55 -12.23 -8.36
CA ASP A 52 23.20 -11.08 -7.71
C ASP A 52 23.14 -9.86 -8.66
N ALA A 53 22.70 -8.72 -8.13
CA ALA A 53 22.65 -7.46 -8.87
C ALA A 53 24.02 -7.01 -9.39
N LYS A 54 25.11 -7.40 -8.72
CA LYS A 54 26.48 -7.11 -9.15
C LYS A 54 26.86 -7.82 -10.47
N ALA A 55 26.20 -8.93 -10.82
CA ALA A 55 26.48 -9.64 -12.07
C ALA A 55 25.99 -8.84 -13.29
N ASN A 56 24.84 -8.23 -13.19
CA ASN A 56 24.27 -7.35 -14.21
C ASN A 56 23.12 -6.56 -13.56
N PRO A 57 23.30 -5.25 -13.31
CA PRO A 57 22.28 -4.43 -12.65
C PRO A 57 20.99 -4.27 -13.49
N ASN A 58 21.10 -4.44 -14.81
CA ASN A 58 19.96 -4.27 -15.73
C ASN A 58 19.14 -5.54 -15.91
N THR A 59 19.50 -6.64 -15.27
CA THR A 59 18.76 -7.91 -15.40
C THR A 59 18.62 -8.55 -14.04
N SER A 60 17.39 -8.83 -13.61
CA SER A 60 17.12 -9.62 -12.41
C SER A 60 16.44 -10.94 -12.77
N PHE A 61 16.74 -11.96 -12.00
CA PHE A 61 16.03 -13.24 -12.03
C PHE A 61 15.92 -13.75 -10.61
N SER A 62 14.73 -14.09 -10.20
CA SER A 62 14.47 -14.73 -8.92
C SER A 62 13.40 -15.81 -9.07
N ALA A 63 13.60 -16.90 -8.35
CA ALA A 63 12.64 -17.97 -8.25
C ALA A 63 12.48 -18.38 -6.77
N ARG A 64 11.26 -18.56 -6.36
CA ARG A 64 10.86 -19.16 -5.09
C ARG A 64 9.72 -20.12 -5.40
N VAL A 65 10.03 -21.38 -5.60
CA VAL A 65 9.06 -22.44 -5.85
C VAL A 65 8.89 -23.25 -4.57
N ASN A 66 7.65 -23.43 -4.13
CA ASN A 66 7.26 -24.29 -3.03
C ASN A 66 5.97 -25.02 -3.43
N PHE A 67 6.16 -26.14 -4.07
CA PHE A 67 5.08 -26.99 -4.56
C PHE A 67 5.13 -28.35 -3.85
N ALA A 68 3.99 -28.84 -3.41
CA ALA A 68 3.86 -30.20 -2.96
C ALA A 68 2.49 -30.74 -3.35
N SER A 69 2.44 -32.01 -3.76
CA SER A 69 1.17 -32.67 -4.06
C SER A 69 0.27 -32.76 -2.81
N GLU A 70 -1.04 -32.81 -3.02
CA GLU A 70 -2.10 -32.71 -1.98
C GLU A 70 -1.83 -33.56 -0.74
N ASN A 71 -1.38 -34.79 -0.92
CA ASN A 71 -1.20 -35.75 0.16
C ASN A 71 0.22 -35.80 0.76
N TYR A 72 1.17 -35.01 0.24
CA TYR A 72 2.57 -35.11 0.64
C TYR A 72 2.73 -34.90 2.14
N GLU A 73 2.23 -33.79 2.69
CA GLU A 73 2.42 -33.45 4.09
C GLU A 73 1.59 -34.33 5.04
N ARG A 74 0.45 -34.85 4.57
CA ARG A 74 -0.40 -35.73 5.37
C ARG A 74 0.14 -37.14 5.48
N LYS A 75 0.89 -37.61 4.48
CA LYS A 75 1.46 -38.97 4.42
C LYS A 75 2.96 -39.01 4.69
N ASN A 76 3.61 -37.87 4.89
CA ASN A 76 5.01 -37.78 5.26
C ASN A 76 5.13 -37.76 6.80
N LEU A 77 5.79 -38.76 7.35
CA LEU A 77 5.98 -38.91 8.79
C LEU A 77 6.69 -37.71 9.42
N GLU A 78 7.69 -37.15 8.73
CA GLU A 78 8.45 -35.97 9.17
C GLU A 78 7.57 -34.72 9.25
N SER A 79 6.63 -34.56 8.32
CA SER A 79 5.68 -33.46 8.30
C SER A 79 4.64 -33.57 9.42
N MET A 80 4.26 -34.78 9.81
CA MET A 80 3.33 -35.02 10.93
C MET A 80 3.89 -34.55 12.27
N TYR A 81 5.20 -34.61 12.44
CA TYR A 81 5.88 -34.10 13.64
C TYR A 81 6.21 -32.59 13.57
N ASN A 82 5.98 -31.94 12.41
CA ASN A 82 6.17 -30.50 12.25
C ASN A 82 4.80 -29.81 12.05
N PRO A 83 4.21 -29.23 13.12
CA PRO A 83 2.88 -28.60 13.06
C PRO A 83 2.75 -27.52 11.99
N LEU A 84 3.82 -26.78 11.68
CA LEU A 84 3.80 -25.73 10.65
C LEU A 84 3.66 -26.30 9.24
N SER A 85 4.37 -27.37 8.94
CA SER A 85 4.26 -28.04 7.65
C SER A 85 2.88 -28.70 7.50
N TYR A 86 2.42 -29.33 8.57
CA TYR A 86 1.14 -30.02 8.61
C TYR A 86 -0.06 -29.07 8.55
N THR A 87 0.01 -27.90 9.18
CA THR A 87 -1.07 -26.90 9.21
C THR A 87 -0.99 -25.89 8.09
N GLN A 88 0.02 -25.95 7.24
CA GLN A 88 0.16 -25.02 6.11
C GLN A 88 -1.03 -25.20 5.14
N SER A 89 -1.93 -24.22 5.16
CA SER A 89 -3.13 -24.22 4.30
C SER A 89 -2.87 -23.69 2.90
N THR A 90 -1.81 -22.88 2.71
CA THR A 90 -1.50 -22.21 1.44
C THR A 90 -0.02 -22.30 1.13
N ARG A 91 0.33 -22.63 -0.11
CA ARG A 91 1.71 -22.57 -0.63
C ARG A 91 1.75 -21.64 -1.82
N THR A 92 2.78 -20.81 -1.86
CA THR A 92 2.98 -19.87 -2.95
C THR A 92 4.32 -20.13 -3.63
N SER A 93 4.28 -20.13 -4.96
CA SER A 93 5.47 -20.20 -5.82
C SER A 93 5.47 -19.00 -6.74
N ALA A 94 6.62 -18.39 -6.92
CA ALA A 94 6.80 -17.26 -7.81
C ALA A 94 8.13 -17.35 -8.54
N VAL A 95 8.10 -17.11 -9.83
CA VAL A 95 9.30 -16.96 -10.67
C VAL A 95 9.19 -15.62 -11.35
N SER A 96 10.24 -14.80 -11.29
CA SER A 96 10.25 -13.48 -11.90
C SER A 96 11.55 -13.22 -12.64
N PHE A 97 11.41 -12.60 -13.78
CA PHE A 97 12.49 -12.11 -14.62
C PHE A 97 12.24 -10.65 -14.95
N SER A 98 13.24 -9.81 -14.88
CA SER A 98 13.15 -8.46 -15.42
C SER A 98 14.42 -8.05 -16.13
N LYS A 99 14.25 -7.24 -17.19
CA LYS A 99 15.33 -6.66 -17.95
C LYS A 99 15.03 -5.20 -18.25
N ASN A 100 15.95 -4.34 -17.87
CA ASN A 100 15.89 -2.91 -18.13
C ASN A 100 16.87 -2.55 -19.25
N PHE A 101 16.44 -1.66 -20.12
CA PHE A 101 17.23 -1.06 -21.20
C PHE A 101 17.31 0.44 -20.95
N PRO A 102 18.31 0.90 -20.16
CA PRO A 102 18.39 2.30 -19.72
C PRO A 102 18.46 3.30 -20.88
N ASP A 103 19.14 2.92 -21.97
CA ASP A 103 19.38 3.81 -23.11
C ASP A 103 18.11 4.25 -23.82
N ILE A 104 17.09 3.40 -23.83
CA ILE A 104 15.79 3.67 -24.46
C ILE A 104 14.66 3.80 -23.44
N GLY A 105 14.97 3.65 -22.14
CA GLY A 105 14.00 3.72 -21.07
C GLY A 105 12.97 2.59 -21.08
N LEU A 106 13.28 1.43 -21.68
CA LEU A 106 12.39 0.28 -21.78
C LEU A 106 12.67 -0.70 -20.63
N SER A 107 11.62 -1.15 -19.96
CA SER A 107 11.63 -2.19 -18.95
C SER A 107 10.67 -3.31 -19.34
N ILE A 108 11.16 -4.53 -19.30
CA ILE A 108 10.37 -5.74 -19.57
C ILE A 108 10.45 -6.62 -18.33
N SER A 109 9.31 -7.03 -17.80
CA SER A 109 9.24 -8.00 -16.72
C SER A 109 8.26 -9.12 -17.06
N ALA A 110 8.63 -10.33 -16.70
CA ALA A 110 7.80 -11.52 -16.84
C ALA A 110 7.77 -12.24 -15.49
N SER A 111 6.59 -12.61 -15.04
CA SER A 111 6.43 -13.41 -13.83
C SER A 111 5.45 -14.55 -14.02
N GLY A 112 5.64 -15.58 -13.20
CA GLY A 112 4.72 -16.69 -13.06
C GLY A 112 4.46 -16.89 -11.57
N ASN A 113 3.20 -16.93 -11.18
CA ASN A 113 2.77 -17.13 -9.81
C ASN A 113 1.85 -18.35 -9.73
N LEU A 114 2.05 -19.14 -8.70
CA LEU A 114 1.22 -20.28 -8.39
C LEU A 114 0.88 -20.27 -6.91
N THR A 115 -0.39 -20.30 -6.58
CA THR A 115 -0.89 -20.41 -5.22
C THR A 115 -1.70 -21.67 -5.08
N GLN A 116 -1.26 -22.56 -4.23
CA GLN A 116 -1.90 -23.83 -3.92
C GLN A 116 -2.60 -23.73 -2.57
N ASN A 117 -3.88 -24.02 -2.53
CA ASN A 117 -4.66 -24.16 -1.31
C ASN A 117 -4.82 -25.65 -0.99
N VAL A 118 -4.17 -26.08 0.08
CA VAL A 118 -4.11 -27.49 0.47
C VAL A 118 -5.45 -27.99 1.04
N ARG A 119 -6.27 -27.06 1.59
CA ARG A 119 -7.51 -27.42 2.27
C ARG A 119 -8.58 -27.93 1.30
N ASP A 120 -8.72 -27.30 0.15
CA ASP A 120 -9.73 -27.61 -0.86
C ASP A 120 -9.13 -28.15 -2.16
N SER A 121 -7.81 -28.40 -2.18
CA SER A 121 -7.02 -28.89 -3.31
C SER A 121 -7.17 -28.01 -4.56
N SER A 122 -7.36 -26.71 -4.35
CA SER A 122 -7.43 -25.74 -5.43
C SER A 122 -6.07 -25.11 -5.71
N ILE A 123 -5.85 -24.78 -6.97
CA ILE A 123 -4.65 -24.15 -7.44
C ILE A 123 -5.01 -22.94 -8.30
N ALA A 124 -4.41 -21.81 -7.97
CA ALA A 124 -4.50 -20.60 -8.76
C ALA A 124 -3.15 -20.34 -9.43
N VAL A 125 -3.15 -20.26 -10.75
CA VAL A 125 -1.95 -20.04 -11.55
C VAL A 125 -2.12 -18.77 -12.36
N THR A 126 -1.09 -17.92 -12.38
CA THR A 126 -0.97 -16.79 -13.29
C THR A 126 0.33 -16.96 -14.07
N LEU A 127 0.23 -17.25 -15.36
CA LEU A 127 1.38 -17.55 -16.24
C LEU A 127 1.01 -17.42 -17.71
N PRO A 128 1.72 -16.60 -18.50
CA PRO A 128 2.66 -15.57 -18.07
C PRO A 128 1.94 -14.33 -17.53
N ASP A 129 2.61 -13.59 -16.66
CA ASP A 129 2.28 -12.22 -16.35
C ASP A 129 3.43 -11.36 -16.88
N LEU A 130 3.20 -10.77 -18.06
CA LEU A 130 4.20 -9.99 -18.78
C LEU A 130 3.84 -8.50 -18.67
N SER A 131 4.79 -7.69 -18.25
CA SER A 131 4.68 -6.24 -18.24
C SER A 131 5.80 -5.61 -19.05
N ILE A 132 5.43 -4.69 -19.92
CA ILE A 132 6.32 -3.89 -20.75
C ILE A 132 6.06 -2.43 -20.41
N SER A 133 7.07 -1.69 -19.98
CA SER A 133 6.94 -0.27 -19.72
C SER A 133 8.01 0.52 -20.44
N LEU A 134 7.59 1.58 -21.11
CA LEU A 134 8.46 2.57 -21.71
C LEU A 134 8.37 3.85 -20.88
N SER A 135 9.49 4.25 -20.33
CA SER A 135 9.60 5.47 -19.55
C SER A 135 9.21 6.69 -20.38
N ARG A 136 8.84 7.76 -19.71
CA ARG A 136 8.49 9.02 -20.36
C ARG A 136 9.58 9.45 -21.34
N PHE A 137 9.18 9.69 -22.60
CA PHE A 137 10.03 10.23 -23.64
C PHE A 137 9.33 11.40 -24.35
N TYR A 138 10.09 12.20 -25.06
CA TYR A 138 9.61 13.40 -25.73
C TYR A 138 9.79 13.22 -27.25
N PRO A 139 8.75 12.74 -27.96
CA PRO A 139 8.88 12.36 -29.38
C PRO A 139 9.22 13.53 -30.30
N PHE A 140 8.82 14.73 -29.92
CA PHE A 140 8.99 15.94 -30.73
C PHE A 140 10.18 16.81 -30.29
N ARG A 141 10.99 16.34 -29.34
CA ARG A 141 12.12 17.10 -28.81
C ARG A 141 13.28 17.07 -29.81
N ARG A 142 13.79 18.25 -30.14
CA ARG A 142 14.96 18.37 -31.02
C ARG A 142 16.22 17.76 -30.39
N LYS A 143 17.01 17.03 -31.18
CA LYS A 143 18.29 16.46 -30.71
C LYS A 143 19.32 17.53 -30.31
N ARG A 144 19.33 18.69 -31.00
CA ARG A 144 20.16 19.86 -30.63
C ARG A 144 19.21 21.02 -30.31
N GLN A 145 19.20 21.41 -29.06
CA GLN A 145 18.35 22.46 -28.57
C GLN A 145 19.05 23.83 -28.81
N VAL A 146 18.55 24.60 -29.75
CA VAL A 146 18.99 25.96 -30.01
C VAL A 146 17.81 26.91 -29.74
N GLY A 147 17.99 27.82 -28.77
CA GLY A 147 16.96 28.73 -28.30
C GLY A 147 15.97 28.12 -27.30
N LYS A 148 14.82 28.78 -27.14
CA LYS A 148 13.77 28.33 -26.19
C LYS A 148 13.07 27.06 -26.68
N GLU A 149 12.71 26.20 -25.74
CA GLU A 149 11.84 25.03 -26.01
C GLU A 149 10.50 25.47 -26.61
N ARG A 150 10.11 24.80 -27.70
CA ARG A 150 8.80 25.03 -28.34
C ARG A 150 7.72 24.25 -27.59
N TRP A 151 6.47 24.67 -27.71
CA TRP A 151 5.36 24.05 -26.96
C TRP A 151 5.21 22.55 -27.23
N TYR A 152 5.39 22.07 -28.46
CA TYR A 152 5.28 20.67 -28.84
C TYR A 152 6.45 19.82 -28.34
N GLU A 153 7.61 20.41 -28.05
CA GLU A 153 8.77 19.72 -27.50
C GLU A 153 8.55 19.29 -26.03
N LYS A 154 7.55 19.88 -25.38
CA LYS A 154 7.12 19.57 -24.01
C LYS A 154 6.11 18.44 -23.92
N ILE A 155 5.64 17.93 -25.07
CA ILE A 155 4.75 16.78 -25.12
C ILE A 155 5.55 15.54 -24.82
N SER A 156 5.15 14.84 -23.79
CA SER A 156 5.74 13.58 -23.36
C SER A 156 4.74 12.45 -23.53
N VAL A 157 5.26 11.29 -23.87
CA VAL A 157 4.50 10.06 -24.04
C VAL A 157 5.18 8.99 -23.19
N SER A 158 4.41 8.15 -22.56
CA SER A 158 4.89 6.91 -21.96
C SER A 158 3.96 5.76 -22.37
N TYR A 159 4.41 4.54 -22.13
CA TYR A 159 3.62 3.36 -22.50
C TYR A 159 3.76 2.29 -21.41
N THR A 160 2.66 1.62 -21.13
CA THR A 160 2.64 0.43 -20.29
C THR A 160 1.73 -0.61 -20.93
N GLY A 161 2.28 -1.76 -21.25
CA GLY A 161 1.56 -2.94 -21.73
C GLY A 161 1.62 -4.03 -20.66
N GLN A 162 0.52 -4.73 -20.46
CA GLN A 162 0.43 -5.85 -19.53
C GLN A 162 -0.39 -6.97 -20.16
N LEU A 163 0.17 -8.18 -20.17
CA LEU A 163 -0.50 -9.39 -20.63
C LEU A 163 -0.51 -10.37 -19.48
N SER A 164 -1.66 -10.91 -19.14
CA SER A 164 -1.78 -11.90 -18.08
C SER A 164 -2.74 -13.00 -18.46
N ASN A 165 -2.38 -14.22 -18.08
CA ASN A 165 -3.25 -15.40 -18.15
C ASN A 165 -3.39 -15.99 -16.76
N SER A 166 -4.58 -16.31 -16.33
CA SER A 166 -4.81 -16.90 -15.03
C SER A 166 -5.90 -17.97 -15.06
N ILE A 167 -5.70 -18.98 -14.22
CA ILE A 167 -6.71 -20.03 -13.96
C ILE A 167 -6.79 -20.31 -12.46
N THR A 168 -7.98 -20.63 -12.00
CA THR A 168 -8.22 -21.23 -10.68
C THR A 168 -8.98 -22.51 -10.88
N THR A 169 -8.35 -23.63 -10.53
CA THR A 169 -8.90 -24.97 -10.79
C THR A 169 -8.46 -25.95 -9.69
N LYS A 170 -8.92 -27.20 -9.78
CA LYS A 170 -8.39 -28.28 -8.94
C LYS A 170 -7.00 -28.71 -9.44
N GLU A 171 -6.13 -29.12 -8.53
CA GLU A 171 -4.76 -29.57 -8.86
C GLU A 171 -4.74 -30.67 -9.94
N SER A 172 -5.67 -31.63 -9.85
CA SER A 172 -5.79 -32.75 -10.82
C SER A 172 -6.21 -32.32 -12.22
N LEU A 173 -6.82 -31.14 -12.37
CA LEU A 173 -7.33 -30.64 -13.65
C LEU A 173 -6.37 -29.61 -14.31
N LEU A 174 -5.38 -29.13 -13.60
CA LEU A 174 -4.49 -28.08 -14.12
C LEU A 174 -3.84 -28.48 -15.45
N PHE A 175 -3.23 -29.65 -15.51
CA PHE A 175 -2.54 -30.14 -16.71
C PHE A 175 -3.48 -30.64 -17.82
N LYS A 176 -4.78 -30.73 -17.53
CA LYS A 176 -5.83 -31.07 -18.52
C LYS A 176 -6.52 -29.82 -19.05
N SER A 177 -6.21 -28.65 -18.51
CA SER A 177 -6.84 -27.38 -18.86
C SER A 177 -6.36 -26.88 -20.23
N ASN A 178 -7.29 -26.28 -20.98
CA ASN A 178 -6.99 -25.63 -22.25
C ASN A 178 -6.68 -24.15 -22.02
N LEU A 179 -5.50 -23.68 -22.46
CA LEU A 179 -5.03 -22.30 -22.28
C LEU A 179 -5.96 -21.22 -22.84
N ILE A 180 -6.81 -21.54 -23.81
CA ILE A 180 -7.73 -20.57 -24.42
C ILE A 180 -9.11 -20.65 -23.77
N LYS A 181 -9.61 -21.87 -23.51
CA LYS A 181 -10.98 -22.08 -23.05
C LYS A 181 -11.14 -21.97 -21.54
N ASP A 182 -10.18 -22.48 -20.78
CA ASP A 182 -10.30 -22.60 -19.32
C ASP A 182 -9.58 -21.48 -18.59
N TRP A 183 -8.60 -20.86 -19.25
CA TRP A 183 -7.83 -19.76 -18.69
C TRP A 183 -8.48 -18.41 -19.03
N ARG A 184 -8.43 -17.49 -18.08
CA ARG A 184 -8.79 -16.09 -18.30
C ARG A 184 -7.60 -15.37 -18.90
N ASN A 185 -7.72 -15.00 -20.15
CA ASN A 185 -6.69 -14.32 -20.91
C ASN A 185 -7.03 -12.84 -21.02
N GLY A 186 -6.06 -11.97 -20.87
CA GLY A 186 -6.27 -10.55 -21.05
C GLY A 186 -4.97 -9.82 -21.34
N MET A 187 -5.09 -8.75 -22.11
CA MET A 187 -4.00 -7.81 -22.38
C MET A 187 -4.53 -6.39 -22.24
N THR A 188 -3.73 -5.49 -21.70
CA THR A 188 -4.07 -4.08 -21.63
C THR A 188 -2.89 -3.22 -22.02
N HIS A 189 -3.17 -2.16 -22.76
CA HIS A 189 -2.23 -1.12 -23.16
C HIS A 189 -2.68 0.21 -22.58
N ARG A 190 -1.74 0.96 -22.05
CA ARG A 190 -2.00 2.30 -21.53
C ARG A 190 -0.98 3.27 -22.10
N VAL A 191 -1.46 4.35 -22.69
CA VAL A 191 -0.66 5.38 -23.32
C VAL A 191 -1.06 6.73 -22.75
N PRO A 192 -0.46 7.19 -21.66
CA PRO A 192 -0.60 8.56 -21.20
C PRO A 192 0.24 9.50 -22.06
N ILE A 193 -0.36 10.61 -22.46
CA ILE A 193 0.24 11.73 -23.19
C ILE A 193 0.07 12.96 -22.32
N ASP A 194 1.15 13.57 -21.89
CA ASP A 194 1.16 14.70 -20.98
C ASP A 194 1.99 15.84 -21.55
N ALA A 195 1.59 17.06 -21.24
CA ALA A 195 2.41 18.22 -21.50
C ALA A 195 2.34 19.19 -20.32
N THR A 196 3.36 20.03 -20.16
CA THR A 196 3.35 21.08 -19.13
C THR A 196 3.78 22.39 -19.74
N PHE A 197 2.94 23.39 -19.60
CA PHE A 197 3.16 24.75 -20.10
C PHE A 197 3.15 25.74 -18.96
N GLN A 198 3.91 26.81 -19.10
CA GLN A 198 3.85 27.95 -18.20
C GLN A 198 3.15 29.12 -18.90
N LEU A 199 2.00 29.52 -18.37
CA LEU A 199 1.29 30.70 -18.80
C LEU A 199 1.68 31.88 -17.92
N PHE A 200 2.01 33.02 -18.54
CA PHE A 200 2.45 34.26 -17.86
C PHE A 200 3.61 34.04 -16.85
N LYS A 201 4.41 32.97 -16.99
CA LYS A 201 5.52 32.55 -16.10
C LYS A 201 5.08 32.09 -14.70
N TYR A 202 3.82 32.19 -14.34
CA TYR A 202 3.32 31.93 -12.99
C TYR A 202 2.31 30.78 -12.89
N ILE A 203 1.58 30.49 -13.96
CA ILE A 203 0.54 29.46 -13.98
C ILE A 203 1.07 28.27 -14.78
N ASN A 204 1.16 27.12 -14.14
CA ASN A 204 1.46 25.87 -14.81
C ASN A 204 0.16 25.25 -15.30
N ILE A 205 0.07 25.00 -16.60
CA ILE A 205 -1.06 24.30 -17.25
C ILE A 205 -0.55 22.95 -17.72
N SER A 206 -1.19 21.88 -17.29
CA SER A 206 -0.82 20.51 -17.62
C SER A 206 -2.01 19.78 -18.26
N PRO A 207 -2.14 19.83 -19.59
CA PRO A 207 -3.06 18.96 -20.31
C PRO A 207 -2.55 17.54 -20.31
N SER A 208 -3.48 16.59 -20.24
CA SER A 208 -3.20 15.16 -20.28
C SER A 208 -4.30 14.42 -21.03
N ILE A 209 -3.90 13.40 -21.79
CA ILE A 209 -4.81 12.44 -22.42
C ILE A 209 -4.31 11.06 -22.00
N SER A 210 -5.17 10.26 -21.41
CA SER A 210 -4.87 8.88 -21.11
C SER A 210 -5.75 7.98 -21.97
N PHE A 211 -5.11 7.16 -22.79
CA PHE A 211 -5.78 6.14 -23.59
C PHE A 211 -5.46 4.78 -22.98
N ARG A 212 -6.49 3.95 -22.82
CA ARG A 212 -6.37 2.56 -22.40
C ARG A 212 -7.10 1.66 -23.38
N ASP A 213 -6.43 0.60 -23.77
CA ASP A 213 -6.95 -0.47 -24.59
C ASP A 213 -6.92 -1.79 -23.80
N ILE A 214 -7.96 -2.61 -23.92
CA ILE A 214 -8.12 -3.88 -23.23
C ILE A 214 -8.54 -4.93 -24.23
N MET A 215 -7.79 -6.02 -24.28
CA MET A 215 -8.03 -7.11 -25.21
C MET A 215 -8.36 -8.40 -24.45
N TYR A 216 -9.36 -9.12 -24.91
CA TYR A 216 -9.80 -10.40 -24.36
C TYR A 216 -9.95 -11.46 -25.43
N ALA A 217 -9.69 -12.71 -25.07
CA ALA A 217 -9.90 -13.87 -25.92
C ALA A 217 -11.31 -14.49 -25.76
N GLN A 218 -12.11 -13.95 -24.85
CA GLN A 218 -13.45 -14.48 -24.57
C GLN A 218 -14.37 -13.41 -23.98
N ARG A 219 -15.67 -13.63 -24.13
CA ARG A 219 -16.74 -12.88 -23.45
C ARG A 219 -17.80 -13.82 -22.94
N ILE A 220 -18.48 -13.45 -21.85
CA ILE A 220 -19.55 -14.26 -21.25
C ILE A 220 -20.89 -13.55 -21.49
N ASN A 221 -21.72 -14.13 -22.35
CA ASN A 221 -23.10 -13.69 -22.55
C ASN A 221 -23.97 -14.30 -21.44
N ARG A 222 -24.96 -13.53 -20.99
CA ARG A 222 -25.91 -13.97 -19.97
C ARG A 222 -27.30 -13.87 -20.53
N SER A 223 -28.13 -14.88 -20.20
CA SER A 223 -29.55 -14.92 -20.49
C SER A 223 -30.31 -15.51 -19.30
N TRP A 224 -31.61 -15.35 -19.27
CA TRP A 224 -32.44 -15.84 -18.19
C TRP A 224 -33.24 -17.05 -18.68
N ASP A 225 -33.18 -18.15 -17.94
CA ASP A 225 -34.02 -19.32 -18.14
C ASP A 225 -35.25 -19.21 -17.21
N ALA A 226 -36.42 -18.92 -17.80
CA ALA A 226 -37.63 -18.71 -17.03
C ALA A 226 -38.19 -20.03 -16.44
N GLU A 227 -37.90 -21.19 -17.04
CA GLU A 227 -38.34 -22.47 -16.52
C GLU A 227 -37.53 -22.89 -15.28
N LYS A 228 -36.23 -22.72 -15.34
CA LYS A 228 -35.32 -23.08 -14.24
C LYS A 228 -35.07 -21.95 -13.25
N GLN A 229 -35.60 -20.76 -13.50
CA GLN A 229 -35.38 -19.55 -12.68
C GLN A 229 -33.91 -19.31 -12.38
N GLN A 230 -33.04 -19.44 -13.39
CA GLN A 230 -31.61 -19.29 -13.23
C GLN A 230 -30.96 -18.50 -14.38
N GLU A 231 -29.83 -17.84 -14.06
CA GLU A 231 -29.00 -17.17 -15.06
C GLU A 231 -28.18 -18.21 -15.84
N LEU A 232 -28.33 -18.23 -17.14
CA LEU A 232 -27.52 -19.01 -18.07
C LEU A 232 -26.33 -18.16 -18.52
N ARG A 233 -25.16 -18.79 -18.56
CA ARG A 233 -23.91 -18.16 -18.99
C ARG A 233 -23.35 -18.93 -20.17
N ASP A 234 -23.20 -18.23 -21.29
CA ASP A 234 -22.57 -18.76 -22.49
C ASP A 234 -21.28 -18.05 -22.80
N THR A 235 -20.20 -18.81 -22.99
CA THR A 235 -18.86 -18.25 -23.25
C THR A 235 -18.57 -18.30 -24.74
N THR A 236 -18.43 -17.15 -25.36
CA THR A 236 -18.06 -17.00 -26.76
C THR A 236 -16.57 -16.66 -26.86
N TYR A 237 -15.82 -17.47 -27.61
CA TYR A 237 -14.38 -17.27 -27.84
C TYR A 237 -14.16 -16.44 -29.09
N GLY A 238 -13.18 -15.54 -29.05
CA GLY A 238 -12.84 -14.65 -30.15
C GLY A 238 -11.95 -13.51 -29.67
N PHE A 239 -11.54 -12.66 -30.57
CA PHE A 239 -10.78 -11.46 -30.23
C PHE A 239 -11.72 -10.30 -29.95
N TYR A 240 -11.67 -9.75 -28.75
CA TYR A 240 -12.49 -8.63 -28.30
C TYR A 240 -11.61 -7.52 -27.81
N ASN A 241 -11.80 -6.33 -28.38
CA ASN A 241 -11.09 -5.13 -28.05
C ASN A 241 -12.03 -4.09 -27.43
N LEU A 242 -11.66 -3.58 -26.26
CA LEU A 242 -12.34 -2.52 -25.52
C LEU A 242 -11.37 -1.38 -25.29
N TYR A 243 -11.81 -0.16 -25.47
CA TYR A 243 -10.97 1.00 -25.19
C TYR A 243 -11.71 2.04 -24.37
N ASP A 244 -10.96 2.76 -23.58
CA ASP A 244 -11.42 3.98 -22.94
C ASP A 244 -10.36 5.08 -23.03
N TRP A 245 -10.79 6.29 -22.82
CA TRP A 245 -9.93 7.45 -22.77
C TRP A 245 -10.50 8.53 -21.87
N ASN A 246 -9.62 9.34 -21.32
CA ASN A 246 -9.99 10.53 -20.59
C ASN A 246 -9.08 11.69 -20.99
N LEU A 247 -9.66 12.87 -20.95
CA LEU A 247 -8.97 14.14 -21.16
C LEU A 247 -8.89 14.86 -19.81
N GLY A 248 -7.72 15.35 -19.45
CA GLY A 248 -7.50 16.16 -18.27
C GLY A 248 -6.80 17.47 -18.61
N VAL A 249 -7.14 18.53 -17.91
CA VAL A 249 -6.38 19.79 -17.93
C VAL A 249 -6.31 20.28 -16.49
N SER A 250 -5.11 20.49 -15.98
CA SER A 250 -4.92 21.09 -14.68
C SER A 250 -4.17 22.42 -14.78
N ALA A 251 -4.58 23.38 -13.97
CA ALA A 251 -3.92 24.66 -13.83
C ALA A 251 -3.58 24.87 -12.35
N ASN A 252 -2.33 25.15 -12.06
CA ASN A 252 -1.87 25.43 -10.71
C ASN A 252 -0.89 26.57 -10.68
N THR A 253 -0.86 27.28 -9.56
CA THR A 253 0.10 28.34 -9.29
C THR A 253 0.52 28.35 -7.84
N THR A 254 1.62 29.03 -7.54
CA THR A 254 2.07 29.23 -6.18
C THR A 254 2.24 30.71 -5.93
N LEU A 255 1.46 31.23 -4.99
CA LEU A 255 1.50 32.62 -4.56
C LEU A 255 2.21 32.71 -3.21
N TYR A 256 3.11 33.67 -3.09
CA TYR A 256 3.89 33.91 -1.88
C TYR A 256 3.47 35.24 -1.26
N GLY A 257 3.01 35.19 -0.02
CA GLY A 257 2.80 36.35 0.84
C GLY A 257 3.93 36.47 1.87
N MET A 258 4.53 37.63 1.97
CA MET A 258 5.52 37.92 3.00
C MET A 258 5.00 39.04 3.89
N TYR A 259 4.76 38.73 5.15
CA TYR A 259 4.22 39.66 6.13
C TYR A 259 5.30 39.98 7.15
N LYS A 260 5.54 41.27 7.39
CA LYS A 260 6.34 41.75 8.52
C LYS A 260 5.36 42.04 9.66
N PRO A 261 5.36 41.27 10.76
CA PRO A 261 4.39 41.51 11.82
C PRO A 261 4.68 42.83 12.51
N VAL A 262 3.62 43.54 12.92
CA VAL A 262 3.74 44.76 13.71
C VAL A 262 4.40 44.38 15.03
N LEU A 263 5.49 45.03 15.34
CA LEU A 263 6.44 44.75 16.43
C LEU A 263 5.80 44.57 17.84
N ARG A 264 4.61 45.11 18.08
CA ARG A 264 3.94 45.05 19.40
C ARG A 264 3.37 43.68 19.77
N LEU A 265 2.93 42.85 18.80
CA LEU A 265 2.26 41.57 19.10
C LEU A 265 3.20 40.42 19.48
N PHE A 266 4.47 40.47 19.06
CA PHE A 266 5.42 39.35 19.23
C PHE A 266 6.75 39.73 19.88
N HIS A 267 6.77 40.77 20.67
CA HIS A 267 7.98 41.26 21.39
C HIS A 267 9.24 41.36 20.50
N GLY A 268 9.09 41.70 19.21
CA GLY A 268 10.21 41.89 18.29
C GLY A 268 11.00 40.63 17.91
N LYS A 269 10.58 39.45 18.33
CA LYS A 269 11.26 38.18 18.01
C LYS A 269 10.93 37.63 16.62
N VAL A 270 9.78 37.99 16.04
CA VAL A 270 9.36 37.52 14.71
C VAL A 270 9.93 38.46 13.65
N ILE A 271 10.67 37.87 12.69
CA ILE A 271 11.31 38.62 11.59
C ILE A 271 10.34 38.76 10.43
N ALA A 272 9.73 37.65 10.03
CA ALA A 272 8.79 37.59 8.92
C ALA A 272 7.87 36.37 9.04
N ILE A 273 6.67 36.48 8.44
CA ILE A 273 5.75 35.36 8.24
C ILE A 273 5.60 35.16 6.74
N ARG A 274 5.88 33.94 6.27
CA ARG A 274 5.71 33.54 4.88
C ARG A 274 4.43 32.72 4.77
N HIS A 275 3.53 33.15 3.91
CA HIS A 275 2.35 32.42 3.51
C HIS A 275 2.55 31.90 2.09
N VAL A 276 2.38 30.61 1.89
CA VAL A 276 2.40 29.99 0.58
C VAL A 276 0.99 29.50 0.27
N PHE A 277 0.40 30.08 -0.76
CA PHE A 277 -0.95 29.77 -1.23
C PHE A 277 -0.87 29.08 -2.57
N LYS A 278 -1.35 27.83 -2.65
CA LYS A 278 -1.30 27.01 -3.85
C LYS A 278 -2.73 26.66 -4.30
N PRO A 279 -3.38 27.49 -5.09
CA PRO A 279 -4.65 27.14 -5.74
C PRO A 279 -4.38 26.22 -6.92
N SER A 280 -5.26 25.26 -7.13
CA SER A 280 -5.28 24.45 -8.33
C SER A 280 -6.71 24.20 -8.77
N VAL A 281 -6.92 24.22 -10.10
CA VAL A 281 -8.17 23.87 -10.75
C VAL A 281 -7.86 22.82 -11.80
N SER A 282 -8.60 21.72 -11.79
CA SER A 282 -8.48 20.68 -12.80
C SER A 282 -9.85 20.38 -13.42
N PHE A 283 -9.84 20.15 -14.69
CA PHE A 283 -10.98 19.65 -15.46
C PHE A 283 -10.64 18.27 -15.98
N SER A 284 -11.54 17.32 -15.82
CA SER A 284 -11.42 16.00 -16.42
C SER A 284 -12.71 15.63 -17.15
N TYR A 285 -12.57 15.07 -18.33
CA TYR A 285 -13.68 14.63 -19.17
C TYR A 285 -13.48 13.18 -19.56
N ALA A 286 -14.53 12.38 -19.42
CA ALA A 286 -14.63 11.03 -19.97
C ALA A 286 -16.04 10.83 -20.55
N PRO A 287 -16.18 10.22 -21.74
CA PRO A 287 -17.48 9.91 -22.32
C PRO A 287 -18.17 8.76 -21.55
N ASP A 288 -19.44 8.57 -21.84
CA ASP A 288 -20.19 7.41 -21.32
C ASP A 288 -19.83 6.15 -22.09
N PHE A 289 -18.96 5.34 -21.52
CA PHE A 289 -18.57 4.04 -22.08
C PHE A 289 -19.63 2.94 -21.86
N THR A 290 -20.67 3.20 -21.05
CA THR A 290 -21.79 2.28 -20.89
C THR A 290 -22.86 2.45 -21.97
N ALA A 291 -22.71 3.44 -22.86
CA ALA A 291 -23.62 3.69 -23.96
C ALA A 291 -23.62 2.52 -24.97
N ALA A 292 -24.78 2.21 -25.52
CA ALA A 292 -24.99 1.06 -26.43
C ALA A 292 -24.02 1.03 -27.63
N ARG A 293 -23.57 2.22 -28.11
CA ARG A 293 -22.62 2.34 -29.22
C ARG A 293 -21.27 1.64 -29.00
N TYR A 294 -20.85 1.47 -27.76
CA TYR A 294 -19.60 0.78 -27.43
C TYR A 294 -19.77 -0.74 -27.30
N GLY A 295 -20.97 -1.24 -27.03
CA GLY A 295 -21.26 -2.67 -26.88
C GLY A 295 -20.64 -3.31 -25.63
N TYR A 296 -20.15 -2.52 -24.67
CA TYR A 296 -19.49 -3.02 -23.46
C TYR A 296 -20.48 -3.51 -22.39
N THR A 297 -21.74 -3.10 -22.52
CA THR A 297 -22.85 -3.52 -21.66
C THR A 297 -24.00 -4.04 -22.48
N LYS A 298 -24.69 -5.05 -21.97
CA LYS A 298 -25.89 -5.67 -22.53
C LYS A 298 -26.97 -5.73 -21.46
N THR A 299 -28.20 -5.98 -21.86
CA THR A 299 -29.34 -6.19 -20.96
C THR A 299 -30.00 -7.50 -21.29
N TYR A 300 -30.46 -8.23 -20.30
CA TYR A 300 -31.39 -9.33 -20.44
C TYR A 300 -32.59 -9.16 -19.52
N ASP A 301 -33.73 -9.68 -19.87
CA ASP A 301 -34.93 -9.59 -19.06
C ASP A 301 -35.00 -10.78 -18.11
N ARG A 302 -35.04 -10.49 -16.81
CA ARG A 302 -35.28 -11.47 -15.75
C ARG A 302 -36.78 -11.53 -15.49
N ILE A 303 -37.35 -12.73 -15.61
CA ILE A 303 -38.78 -12.99 -15.37
C ILE A 303 -38.88 -13.74 -14.03
N ASP A 304 -39.50 -13.12 -13.05
CA ASP A 304 -39.74 -13.74 -11.75
C ASP A 304 -40.96 -14.71 -11.84
N PRO A 305 -41.14 -15.65 -10.88
CA PRO A 305 -42.25 -16.61 -10.89
C PRO A 305 -43.65 -15.96 -10.96
N ASN A 306 -43.76 -14.70 -10.57
CA ASN A 306 -44.99 -13.89 -10.65
C ASN A 306 -45.20 -13.23 -12.02
N GLY A 307 -44.36 -13.52 -13.01
CA GLY A 307 -44.43 -12.92 -14.36
C GLY A 307 -43.90 -11.49 -14.45
N THR A 308 -43.28 -10.95 -13.39
CA THR A 308 -42.69 -9.60 -13.40
C THR A 308 -41.39 -9.62 -14.18
N VAL A 309 -41.31 -8.77 -15.21
CA VAL A 309 -40.11 -8.59 -16.05
C VAL A 309 -39.23 -7.47 -15.47
N THR A 310 -37.99 -7.80 -15.15
CA THR A 310 -37.02 -6.84 -14.66
C THR A 310 -35.78 -6.84 -15.58
N PRO A 311 -35.45 -5.72 -16.26
CA PRO A 311 -34.26 -5.66 -17.10
C PRO A 311 -32.99 -5.62 -16.25
N VAL A 312 -32.08 -6.58 -16.47
CA VAL A 312 -30.79 -6.69 -15.79
C VAL A 312 -29.67 -6.27 -16.72
N LYS A 313 -29.01 -5.18 -16.39
CA LYS A 313 -27.86 -4.68 -17.15
C LYS A 313 -26.57 -5.38 -16.67
N TYR A 314 -25.79 -5.92 -17.60
CA TYR A 314 -24.54 -6.58 -17.31
C TYR A 314 -23.47 -6.25 -18.36
N SER A 315 -22.22 -6.59 -18.07
CA SER A 315 -21.15 -6.57 -19.07
C SER A 315 -20.68 -7.99 -19.36
N PRO A 316 -20.58 -8.40 -20.64
CA PRO A 316 -19.99 -9.66 -21.04
C PRO A 316 -18.52 -9.82 -20.62
N TYR A 317 -17.87 -8.73 -20.26
CA TYR A 317 -16.45 -8.64 -19.90
C TYR A 317 -16.21 -8.47 -18.38
N SER A 318 -17.27 -8.55 -17.57
CA SER A 318 -17.19 -8.30 -16.11
C SER A 318 -16.28 -9.28 -15.37
N SER A 319 -16.08 -10.50 -15.89
CA SER A 319 -15.17 -11.51 -15.36
C SER A 319 -13.74 -11.42 -15.92
N GLY A 320 -13.48 -10.48 -16.85
CA GLY A 320 -12.17 -10.28 -17.44
C GLY A 320 -11.14 -9.79 -16.44
N LEU A 321 -9.84 -10.09 -16.67
CA LEU A 321 -8.74 -9.77 -15.75
C LEU A 321 -8.56 -8.26 -15.52
N TYR A 322 -8.86 -7.44 -16.52
CA TYR A 322 -8.67 -5.98 -16.48
C TYR A 322 -9.99 -5.20 -16.40
N GLY A 323 -11.10 -5.92 -16.17
CA GLY A 323 -12.44 -5.32 -16.16
C GLY A 323 -12.89 -4.78 -17.52
N TYR A 324 -13.78 -3.83 -17.52
CA TYR A 324 -14.29 -3.18 -18.73
C TYR A 324 -14.48 -1.68 -18.45
N PRO A 325 -14.52 -0.85 -19.50
CA PRO A 325 -14.86 0.55 -19.34
C PRO A 325 -16.33 0.70 -18.87
N SER A 326 -16.52 1.11 -17.62
CA SER A 326 -17.83 1.16 -16.95
C SER A 326 -18.25 2.57 -16.53
N GLY A 327 -17.43 3.57 -16.87
CA GLY A 327 -17.67 4.96 -16.46
C GLY A 327 -18.86 5.55 -17.21
N THR A 328 -19.78 6.20 -16.47
CA THR A 328 -20.76 7.12 -17.03
C THR A 328 -20.07 8.40 -17.48
N LYS A 329 -20.76 9.20 -18.33
CA LYS A 329 -20.22 10.50 -18.77
C LYS A 329 -19.78 11.33 -17.55
N GLN A 330 -18.57 11.83 -17.58
CA GLN A 330 -18.00 12.68 -16.55
C GLN A 330 -17.48 13.98 -17.17
N GLY A 331 -17.75 15.08 -16.49
CA GLY A 331 -17.16 16.38 -16.76
C GLY A 331 -16.86 17.03 -15.42
N LEU A 332 -15.74 16.62 -14.79
CA LEU A 332 -15.44 16.97 -13.40
C LEU A 332 -14.51 18.17 -13.35
N VAL A 333 -14.98 19.26 -12.75
CA VAL A 333 -14.14 20.40 -12.35
C VAL A 333 -13.80 20.24 -10.88
N THR A 334 -12.52 20.08 -10.58
CA THR A 334 -12.04 19.98 -9.19
C THR A 334 -11.24 21.23 -8.84
N MET A 335 -11.63 21.87 -7.76
CA MET A 335 -10.97 23.03 -7.19
C MET A 335 -10.30 22.60 -5.90
N SER A 336 -9.02 22.84 -5.77
CA SER A 336 -8.29 22.59 -4.52
C SER A 336 -7.43 23.79 -4.16
N VAL A 337 -7.31 24.00 -2.86
CA VAL A 337 -6.51 25.08 -2.28
C VAL A 337 -5.65 24.48 -1.20
N SER A 338 -4.36 24.78 -1.21
CA SER A 338 -3.44 24.39 -0.14
C SER A 338 -2.69 25.62 0.38
N ASN A 339 -2.69 25.77 1.69
CA ASN A 339 -2.04 26.86 2.39
C ASN A 339 -0.94 26.30 3.30
N ASN A 340 0.21 26.96 3.29
CA ASN A 340 1.30 26.72 4.23
C ASN A 340 1.69 28.05 4.87
N LEU A 341 1.88 28.06 6.17
CA LEU A 341 2.24 29.24 6.93
C LEU A 341 3.50 28.98 7.77
N GLU A 342 4.57 29.69 7.47
CA GLU A 342 5.85 29.59 8.17
C GLU A 342 6.22 30.93 8.79
N MET A 343 6.86 30.86 9.93
CA MET A 343 7.34 32.02 10.66
C MET A 343 8.86 31.96 10.84
N LYS A 344 9.54 33.06 10.57
CA LYS A 344 10.97 33.25 10.82
C LYS A 344 11.15 34.03 12.10
N VAL A 345 11.85 33.47 13.06
CA VAL A 345 12.10 34.10 14.39
C VAL A 345 13.59 34.26 14.63
N LYS A 346 13.96 35.29 15.41
CA LYS A 346 15.33 35.45 15.91
C LYS A 346 15.67 34.31 16.87
N SER A 347 16.83 33.72 16.74
CA SER A 347 17.28 32.60 17.57
C SER A 347 18.76 32.72 17.84
N ASP A 348 19.11 32.98 19.09
CA ASP A 348 20.52 33.04 19.54
C ASP A 348 21.20 31.68 19.61
N ARG A 349 20.44 30.60 19.32
CA ARG A 349 20.91 29.19 19.38
C ARG A 349 21.29 28.62 18.02
N ASP A 350 20.87 29.26 16.94
CA ASP A 350 21.19 28.82 15.57
C ASP A 350 22.37 29.59 15.01
N SER A 351 23.22 28.94 14.24
CA SER A 351 24.41 29.51 13.64
C SER A 351 24.12 30.70 12.70
N THR A 352 22.90 30.80 12.20
CA THR A 352 22.41 31.87 11.31
C THR A 352 21.71 33.00 12.05
N GLY A 353 21.58 32.93 13.39
CA GLY A 353 20.81 33.88 14.19
C GLY A 353 19.28 33.82 13.98
N GLU A 354 18.80 32.94 13.17
CA GLU A 354 17.40 32.86 12.73
C GLU A 354 16.89 31.41 12.70
N LYS A 355 15.65 31.19 13.11
CA LYS A 355 15.00 29.89 13.10
C LYS A 355 13.68 29.95 12.34
N LYS A 356 13.43 28.96 11.47
CA LYS A 356 12.14 28.75 10.81
C LYS A 356 11.24 27.88 11.67
N ILE A 357 9.99 28.29 11.84
CA ILE A 357 8.95 27.57 12.56
C ILE A 357 7.75 27.44 11.62
N SER A 358 7.30 26.22 11.36
CA SER A 358 6.04 25.98 10.65
C SER A 358 4.89 26.24 11.62
N LEU A 359 4.00 27.17 11.28
CA LEU A 359 2.76 27.43 12.03
C LEU A 359 1.65 26.51 11.54
N ILE A 360 1.47 26.48 10.21
CA ILE A 360 0.53 25.59 9.53
C ILE A 360 1.32 24.91 8.42
N ASP A 361 1.55 23.62 8.57
CA ASP A 361 2.27 22.85 7.57
C ASP A 361 1.42 22.64 6.31
N GLU A 362 0.13 22.37 6.51
CA GLU A 362 -0.85 22.26 5.45
C GLU A 362 -2.25 22.61 5.97
N LEU A 363 -2.95 23.48 5.26
CA LEU A 363 -4.38 23.68 5.36
C LEU A 363 -4.94 23.59 3.96
N SER A 364 -5.59 22.48 3.64
CA SER A 364 -6.11 22.24 2.29
C SER A 364 -7.62 21.99 2.29
N GLY A 365 -8.24 22.34 1.19
CA GLY A 365 -9.64 22.08 0.90
C GLY A 365 -9.81 21.67 -0.55
N THR A 366 -10.68 20.68 -0.81
CA THR A 366 -10.98 20.19 -2.15
C THR A 366 -12.48 20.05 -2.33
N LEU A 367 -12.97 20.60 -3.43
CA LEU A 367 -14.37 20.57 -3.85
C LEU A 367 -14.43 20.28 -5.34
N SER A 368 -15.38 19.46 -5.77
CA SER A 368 -15.55 19.12 -7.18
C SER A 368 -16.98 19.40 -7.65
N TYR A 369 -17.11 19.77 -8.92
CA TYR A 369 -18.38 19.97 -9.60
C TYR A 369 -18.44 19.09 -10.85
N ASN A 370 -19.46 18.25 -10.95
CA ASN A 370 -19.64 17.37 -12.11
C ASN A 370 -20.65 17.99 -13.10
N LEU A 371 -20.14 18.54 -14.20
CA LEU A 371 -20.93 19.13 -15.29
C LEU A 371 -21.88 18.13 -15.97
N ALA A 372 -21.59 16.83 -15.87
CA ALA A 372 -22.40 15.79 -16.50
C ALA A 372 -23.48 15.24 -15.58
N ALA A 373 -23.48 15.59 -14.30
CA ALA A 373 -24.48 15.14 -13.34
C ALA A 373 -25.80 15.88 -13.57
N LYS A 374 -26.90 15.14 -13.69
CA LYS A 374 -28.25 15.71 -13.80
C LYS A 374 -28.75 16.26 -12.45
N GLU A 375 -28.36 15.59 -11.37
CA GLU A 375 -28.74 15.93 -10.00
C GLU A 375 -27.49 16.00 -9.13
N ARG A 376 -27.47 16.91 -8.17
CA ARG A 376 -26.42 17.01 -7.15
C ARG A 376 -24.99 17.04 -7.73
N PRO A 377 -24.66 18.04 -8.55
CA PRO A 377 -23.37 18.08 -9.24
C PRO A 377 -22.16 18.35 -8.30
N TRP A 378 -22.36 18.93 -7.13
CA TRP A 378 -21.27 19.21 -6.18
C TRP A 378 -20.88 18.00 -5.37
N SER A 379 -19.58 17.77 -5.20
CA SER A 379 -19.06 16.79 -4.25
C SER A 379 -19.12 17.33 -2.82
N ASP A 380 -18.88 16.49 -1.83
CA ASP A 380 -18.62 16.93 -0.47
C ASP A 380 -17.29 17.70 -0.40
N LEU A 381 -17.23 18.72 0.47
CA LEU A 381 -16.02 19.48 0.73
C LEU A 381 -15.13 18.69 1.69
N SER A 382 -13.96 18.30 1.22
CA SER A 382 -12.93 17.66 2.04
C SER A 382 -11.92 18.70 2.50
N THR A 383 -11.60 18.71 3.80
CA THR A 383 -10.61 19.63 4.37
C THR A 383 -9.55 18.87 5.16
N ARG A 384 -8.33 19.36 5.13
CA ARG A 384 -7.20 18.81 5.91
C ARG A 384 -6.41 19.92 6.55
N LEU A 385 -6.14 19.76 7.84
CA LEU A 385 -5.23 20.61 8.61
C LEU A 385 -4.10 19.76 9.15
N ARG A 386 -2.86 20.16 8.87
CA ARG A 386 -1.65 19.55 9.42
C ARG A 386 -0.81 20.62 10.09
N LEU A 387 -0.51 20.41 11.39
CA LEU A 387 0.32 21.28 12.20
C LEU A 387 1.57 20.51 12.63
N LYS A 388 2.73 21.01 12.30
CA LYS A 388 4.01 20.46 12.75
C LYS A 388 4.43 21.18 14.04
N LEU A 389 3.96 20.69 15.18
CA LEU A 389 4.18 21.34 16.47
C LEU A 389 5.64 21.22 16.96
N THR A 390 6.29 20.12 16.61
CA THR A 390 7.72 19.90 16.83
C THR A 390 8.31 19.07 15.68
N GLN A 391 9.63 18.92 15.60
CA GLN A 391 10.26 18.03 14.61
C GLN A 391 9.80 16.56 14.71
N LYS A 392 9.28 16.16 15.89
CA LYS A 392 8.85 14.78 16.17
C LYS A 392 7.34 14.66 16.39
N TYR A 393 6.60 15.75 16.25
CA TYR A 393 5.18 15.77 16.58
C TYR A 393 4.38 16.53 15.53
N THR A 394 3.52 15.79 14.84
CA THR A 394 2.61 16.29 13.82
C THR A 394 1.17 16.01 14.23
N PHE A 395 0.37 17.05 14.25
CA PHE A 395 -1.07 16.97 14.45
C PHE A 395 -1.76 17.00 13.08
N SER A 396 -2.61 16.03 12.79
CA SER A 396 -3.37 15.94 11.54
C SER A 396 -4.85 15.85 11.85
N LEU A 397 -5.63 16.73 11.23
CA LEU A 397 -7.09 16.76 11.30
C LEU A 397 -7.64 16.74 9.88
N SER A 398 -8.50 15.77 9.58
CA SER A 398 -9.25 15.72 8.32
C SER A 398 -10.74 15.83 8.64
N ALA A 399 -11.47 16.65 7.89
CA ALA A 399 -12.90 16.83 8.08
C ALA A 399 -13.63 16.82 6.72
N SER A 400 -14.84 16.30 6.71
CA SER A 400 -15.72 16.26 5.54
C SER A 400 -17.01 16.99 5.84
N PHE A 401 -17.45 17.80 4.85
CA PHE A 401 -18.67 18.59 4.92
C PHE A 401 -19.53 18.25 3.71
N ALA A 402 -20.71 17.68 3.94
CA ALA A 402 -21.67 17.43 2.88
C ALA A 402 -22.22 18.74 2.32
N THR A 403 -22.29 18.80 1.02
CA THR A 403 -22.79 19.96 0.27
C THR A 403 -24.31 20.01 0.28
N TYR A 404 -24.98 18.86 0.28
CA TYR A 404 -26.43 18.77 0.17
C TYR A 404 -27.12 18.52 1.53
N ALA A 405 -28.25 19.20 1.72
CA ALA A 405 -29.11 19.04 2.88
C ALA A 405 -29.88 17.71 2.84
N TYR A 406 -30.42 17.25 3.97
CA TYR A 406 -31.35 16.15 4.01
C TYR A 406 -32.80 16.62 3.83
N LYS A 407 -33.64 15.75 3.25
CA LYS A 407 -35.11 15.87 3.19
C LYS A 407 -35.74 14.50 3.44
N PHE A 408 -37.01 14.48 3.79
CA PHE A 408 -37.81 13.27 3.78
C PHE A 408 -38.38 13.04 2.38
N ASN A 409 -38.37 11.80 1.91
CA ASN A 409 -39.09 11.39 0.71
C ASN A 409 -40.57 11.11 1.05
N GLU A 410 -41.36 10.77 0.04
CA GLU A 410 -42.79 10.44 0.20
C GLU A 410 -43.03 9.26 1.14
N ASN A 411 -42.08 8.37 1.28
CA ASN A 411 -42.14 7.20 2.17
C ASN A 411 -41.62 7.49 3.60
N GLY A 412 -41.32 8.76 3.94
CA GLY A 412 -40.79 9.14 5.25
C GLY A 412 -39.31 8.79 5.46
N GLN A 413 -38.59 8.33 4.43
CA GLN A 413 -37.18 8.01 4.52
C GLN A 413 -36.32 9.25 4.32
N VAL A 414 -35.22 9.32 5.04
CA VAL A 414 -34.25 10.41 4.91
C VAL A 414 -33.39 10.22 3.66
N VAL A 415 -33.48 11.18 2.73
CA VAL A 415 -32.69 11.21 1.51
C VAL A 415 -31.96 12.54 1.37
N GLN A 416 -30.91 12.58 0.57
CA GLN A 416 -30.25 13.84 0.23
C GLN A 416 -31.17 14.68 -0.68
N SER A 417 -31.33 15.95 -0.33
CA SER A 417 -32.04 16.94 -1.13
C SER A 417 -31.18 17.40 -2.31
N ASP A 418 -31.79 18.00 -3.33
CA ASP A 418 -31.09 18.68 -4.43
C ASP A 418 -30.65 20.10 -4.04
N ARG A 419 -31.11 20.60 -2.89
CA ARG A 419 -30.70 21.90 -2.36
C ARG A 419 -29.41 21.77 -1.55
N THR A 420 -28.47 22.68 -1.84
CA THR A 420 -27.22 22.75 -1.10
C THR A 420 -27.42 23.38 0.27
N GLU A 421 -26.58 23.04 1.23
CA GLU A 421 -26.53 23.71 2.54
C GLU A 421 -26.24 25.22 2.38
N TRP A 422 -25.51 25.60 1.35
CA TRP A 422 -25.20 27.01 1.03
C TRP A 422 -26.45 27.82 0.70
N SER A 423 -27.46 27.21 0.06
CA SER A 423 -28.76 27.88 -0.21
C SER A 423 -29.51 28.24 1.06
N TYR A 424 -29.15 27.66 2.20
CA TYR A 424 -29.65 27.98 3.53
C TYR A 424 -28.67 28.86 4.33
N GLY A 425 -27.67 29.46 3.69
CA GLY A 425 -26.66 30.28 4.36
C GLY A 425 -25.69 29.50 5.26
N ARG A 426 -25.57 28.17 5.09
CA ARG A 426 -24.71 27.32 5.91
C ARG A 426 -23.44 26.95 5.12
N PHE A 427 -22.30 26.81 5.79
CA PHE A 427 -21.04 26.43 5.17
C PHE A 427 -21.05 25.03 4.54
N GLY A 428 -21.75 24.10 5.17
CA GLY A 428 -21.88 22.70 4.78
C GLY A 428 -22.36 21.87 5.97
N ARG A 429 -22.83 20.66 5.70
CA ARG A 429 -23.23 19.73 6.75
C ARG A 429 -22.02 18.89 7.16
N PHE A 430 -21.53 19.12 8.36
CA PHE A 430 -20.42 18.36 8.90
C PHE A 430 -20.77 16.87 8.98
N GLN A 431 -19.99 16.04 8.32
CA GLN A 431 -20.19 14.58 8.28
C GLN A 431 -19.30 13.83 9.27
N GLY A 432 -18.17 14.42 9.58
CA GLY A 432 -17.23 13.83 10.50
C GLY A 432 -15.82 14.38 10.37
N MET A 433 -15.01 14.02 11.34
CA MET A 433 -13.59 14.32 11.34
C MET A 433 -12.78 13.12 11.84
N SER A 434 -11.56 13.02 11.37
CA SER A 434 -10.57 12.11 11.93
C SER A 434 -9.32 12.87 12.36
N GLN A 435 -8.80 12.50 13.50
CA GLN A 435 -7.59 13.05 14.07
C GLN A 435 -6.65 11.92 14.42
N SER A 436 -5.40 12.04 14.07
CA SER A 436 -4.34 11.14 14.49
C SER A 436 -3.26 11.91 15.23
N LEU A 437 -2.83 11.35 16.33
CA LEU A 437 -1.83 11.89 17.22
C LEU A 437 -0.78 10.81 17.41
N SER A 438 0.45 11.06 16.98
CA SER A 438 1.54 10.12 17.20
C SER A 438 2.73 10.83 17.85
N TYR A 439 3.27 10.23 18.87
CA TYR A 439 4.44 10.74 19.56
C TYR A 439 5.43 9.62 19.86
N THR A 440 6.70 9.85 19.54
CA THR A 440 7.78 8.90 19.81
C THR A 440 8.66 9.40 20.95
N PHE A 441 8.67 8.64 22.02
CA PHE A 441 9.55 8.82 23.17
C PHE A 441 10.87 8.08 22.93
N ASN A 442 11.98 8.73 23.25
CA ASN A 442 13.30 8.13 23.24
C ASN A 442 14.17 8.74 24.35
N ASN A 443 15.40 8.28 24.52
CA ASN A 443 16.32 8.78 25.54
C ASN A 443 16.46 10.31 25.55
N GLN A 444 16.48 10.94 24.39
CA GLN A 444 16.63 12.40 24.28
C GLN A 444 15.34 13.14 24.67
N THR A 445 14.19 12.62 24.26
CA THR A 445 12.89 13.22 24.60
C THR A 445 12.59 13.05 26.08
N PHE A 446 12.95 11.90 26.66
CA PHE A 446 12.77 11.65 28.09
C PHE A 446 13.66 12.53 28.95
N LYS A 447 14.93 12.70 28.60
CA LYS A 447 15.83 13.65 29.29
C LYS A 447 15.32 15.09 29.22
N LYS A 448 14.77 15.52 28.07
CA LYS A 448 14.17 16.85 27.95
C LYS A 448 12.94 17.02 28.82
N LEU A 449 12.07 16.00 28.86
CA LEU A 449 10.87 15.97 29.72
C LEU A 449 11.25 15.99 31.21
N LEU A 450 12.21 15.17 31.61
CA LEU A 450 12.70 15.10 32.98
C LEU A 450 13.32 16.45 33.41
N ASN A 451 14.14 17.06 32.56
CA ASN A 451 14.73 18.37 32.83
C ASN A 451 13.67 19.47 32.94
N PHE A 452 12.60 19.39 32.15
CA PHE A 452 11.46 20.30 32.25
C PHE A 452 10.69 20.14 33.56
N LEU A 453 10.41 18.89 33.97
CA LEU A 453 9.69 18.56 35.19
C LEU A 453 10.53 18.85 36.45
N THR A 454 11.84 18.69 36.39
CA THR A 454 12.76 18.92 37.53
C THR A 454 13.28 20.36 37.60
N GLY A 455 12.86 21.26 36.70
CA GLY A 455 13.29 22.66 36.68
C GLY A 455 14.79 22.84 36.39
N LYS A 456 15.53 21.79 36.03
CA LYS A 456 16.97 21.90 35.72
C LYS A 456 17.14 22.53 34.33
N LYS A 457 17.60 23.79 34.31
CA LYS A 457 18.08 24.44 33.07
C LYS A 457 19.22 23.62 32.49
N SER A 458 19.04 23.15 31.26
CA SER A 458 20.07 22.43 30.51
C SER A 458 21.33 23.27 30.41
N ALA A 459 22.40 22.89 31.10
CA ALA A 459 23.71 23.43 30.88
C ALA A 459 24.16 23.12 29.45
N ASN A 460 24.40 24.12 28.66
CA ASN A 460 24.91 24.07 27.30
C ASN A 460 26.26 23.34 27.27
N SER A 461 26.30 22.19 26.63
CA SER A 461 27.56 21.71 26.04
C SER A 461 27.55 22.11 24.55
N ALA A 462 28.21 23.22 24.28
CA ALA A 462 28.66 23.53 22.93
C ALA A 462 29.62 22.44 22.46
N LYS A 463 29.26 21.70 21.40
CA LYS A 463 30.21 21.05 20.51
C LYS A 463 29.72 21.18 19.08
N LYS A 464 30.57 21.92 18.33
CA LYS A 464 30.62 21.96 16.87
C LYS A 464 30.42 20.57 16.27
N ASN A 465 29.59 20.47 15.23
CA ASN A 465 29.91 19.62 14.11
C ASN A 465 29.43 20.27 12.81
N ASP A 466 30.38 20.31 11.92
CA ASP A 466 30.33 20.77 10.55
C ASP A 466 29.30 19.98 9.70
N GLY A 467 28.72 20.69 8.75
CA GLY A 467 28.39 20.21 7.41
C GLY A 467 27.09 19.45 7.28
N ASP A 468 25.99 20.16 7.10
CA ASP A 468 24.83 19.60 6.41
C ASP A 468 24.64 20.34 5.08
N LYS A 469 24.87 19.59 4.01
CA LYS A 469 24.46 19.98 2.66
C LYS A 469 22.96 19.75 2.53
N ASP A 470 22.26 20.80 2.14
CA ASP A 470 20.90 20.76 1.62
C ASP A 470 20.85 19.83 0.40
N ASP A 471 20.04 18.78 0.49
CA ASP A 471 19.47 18.11 -0.67
C ASP A 471 17.97 17.98 -0.42
N SER A 472 17.24 18.81 -1.14
CA SER A 472 15.79 18.77 -1.27
C SER A 472 15.41 17.69 -2.28
N ASP A 473 14.89 16.57 -1.81
CA ASP A 473 14.12 15.64 -2.67
C ASP A 473 12.77 15.36 -2.03
N GLU A 474 11.75 15.82 -2.75
CA GLU A 474 10.35 15.51 -2.51
C GLU A 474 10.09 14.05 -2.89
N ALA A 475 9.85 13.21 -1.88
CA ALA A 475 9.12 11.97 -2.06
C ALA A 475 8.21 11.78 -0.84
N GLY A 476 6.92 11.58 -1.11
CA GLY A 476 5.93 11.30 -0.09
C GLY A 476 6.28 9.99 0.63
N ASP A 477 6.66 10.11 1.88
CA ASP A 477 7.14 9.01 2.68
C ASP A 477 6.21 8.83 3.88
N GLU A 478 5.43 7.75 3.88
CA GLU A 478 4.62 7.32 5.02
C GLU A 478 5.50 6.88 6.23
N ASP A 479 6.82 6.82 6.06
CA ASP A 479 7.80 6.37 7.05
C ASP A 479 8.46 7.51 7.86
N ALA A 480 7.91 8.72 7.85
CA ALA A 480 8.53 9.91 8.46
C ALA A 480 8.69 9.87 9.99
N ASN A 481 8.24 8.81 10.67
CA ASN A 481 8.29 8.67 12.14
C ASN A 481 9.32 7.66 12.67
N VAL A 482 10.17 7.10 11.81
CA VAL A 482 11.17 6.12 12.26
C VAL A 482 12.46 6.85 12.67
N ASP A 483 12.91 6.56 13.89
CA ASP A 483 14.16 7.08 14.45
C ASP A 483 15.34 6.84 13.48
N PRO A 484 16.19 7.86 13.20
CA PRO A 484 17.36 7.72 12.32
C PRO A 484 18.29 6.57 12.70
N ASP A 485 18.36 6.20 13.97
CA ASP A 485 19.15 5.06 14.45
C ASP A 485 18.53 3.69 14.07
N LEU A 486 17.22 3.62 13.86
CA LEU A 486 16.52 2.44 13.34
C LEU A 486 16.73 2.24 11.83
N LYS A 487 16.85 3.33 11.05
CA LYS A 487 17.20 3.26 9.62
C LYS A 487 18.62 2.71 9.42
N LYS A 488 19.57 3.06 10.30
CA LYS A 488 20.94 2.53 10.28
C LYS A 488 21.06 1.07 10.67
N ALA A 489 20.14 0.56 11.49
CA ALA A 489 20.11 -0.85 11.88
C ALA A 489 19.55 -1.78 10.78
N ARG A 490 18.72 -1.24 9.87
CA ARG A 490 18.15 -1.98 8.72
C ARG A 490 19.07 -2.01 7.49
N SER A 491 19.92 -1.01 7.30
CA SER A 491 20.91 -1.00 6.23
C SER A 491 22.21 -1.63 6.76
N GLY A 492 22.50 -2.87 6.39
CA GLY A 492 23.71 -3.61 6.75
C GLY A 492 25.00 -3.06 6.14
N GLY A 493 25.25 -1.75 6.29
CA GLY A 493 26.48 -1.08 5.86
C GLY A 493 27.55 -1.13 6.95
N ALA A 494 28.75 -1.58 6.61
CA ALA A 494 29.89 -1.67 7.51
C ALA A 494 30.17 -0.33 8.21
N LYS A 495 30.00 -0.31 9.52
CA LYS A 495 30.30 0.84 10.37
C LYS A 495 31.81 1.05 10.49
N LYS A 496 32.30 2.27 10.21
CA LYS A 496 33.53 2.78 10.82
C LYS A 496 33.36 2.69 12.33
N LYS A 497 34.25 1.96 13.04
CA LYS A 497 34.29 1.88 14.49
C LYS A 497 34.55 3.31 15.04
N GLU A 498 33.52 3.98 15.53
CA GLU A 498 33.72 5.13 16.42
C GLU A 498 34.35 4.62 17.72
N LYS A 499 35.41 5.28 18.16
CA LYS A 499 36.06 4.97 19.43
C LYS A 499 35.02 5.11 20.54
N ALA A 500 34.78 4.04 21.26
CA ALA A 500 33.89 4.02 22.42
C ALA A 500 34.38 5.03 23.46
N LYS A 501 33.50 5.91 23.92
CA LYS A 501 33.77 6.79 25.06
C LYS A 501 33.73 5.95 26.32
N THR A 502 34.88 5.72 26.92
CA THR A 502 35.01 5.13 28.25
C THR A 502 34.78 6.20 29.33
N ASP A 503 34.11 5.80 30.40
CA ASP A 503 33.96 6.60 31.62
C ASP A 503 35.31 6.76 32.33
N ALA A 504 35.41 7.66 33.33
CA ALA A 504 36.65 7.91 34.11
C ALA A 504 37.24 6.65 34.73
N ASP A 505 36.41 5.63 35.00
CA ASP A 505 36.77 4.34 35.55
C ASP A 505 37.07 3.26 34.49
N GLY A 506 37.18 3.62 33.21
CA GLY A 506 37.51 2.73 32.11
C GLY A 506 36.36 1.88 31.57
N TYR A 507 35.15 2.01 32.13
CA TYR A 507 33.97 1.32 31.64
C TYR A 507 33.33 2.05 30.48
N MET A 508 32.86 1.30 29.47
CA MET A 508 32.07 1.87 28.37
C MET A 508 30.73 2.37 28.90
N ALA A 509 30.44 3.65 28.74
CA ALA A 509 29.13 4.20 29.06
C ALA A 509 28.07 3.52 28.18
N PHE A 510 27.35 2.56 28.73
CA PHE A 510 26.28 1.88 28.04
C PHE A 510 25.05 2.78 27.97
N SER A 511 24.74 3.27 26.78
CA SER A 511 23.45 3.92 26.54
C SER A 511 22.47 2.87 26.05
N MET A 512 21.43 2.60 26.81
CA MET A 512 20.33 1.72 26.41
C MET A 512 19.42 2.48 25.44
N PRO A 513 19.55 2.28 24.12
CA PRO A 513 18.66 2.93 23.16
C PRO A 513 17.29 2.28 23.24
N TRP A 514 16.27 3.10 23.41
CA TRP A 514 14.88 2.66 23.39
C TRP A 514 14.03 3.70 22.66
N SER A 515 12.95 3.25 22.10
CA SER A 515 11.88 4.10 21.56
C SER A 515 10.52 3.51 21.90
N LEU A 516 9.60 4.38 22.24
CA LEU A 516 8.20 4.07 22.46
C LEU A 516 7.37 5.03 21.64
N THR A 517 6.67 4.52 20.64
CA THR A 517 5.73 5.27 19.84
C THR A 517 4.32 5.01 20.37
N VAL A 518 3.64 6.08 20.75
CA VAL A 518 2.25 6.08 21.17
C VAL A 518 1.44 6.82 20.13
N SER A 519 0.46 6.14 19.54
CA SER A 519 -0.43 6.72 18.53
C SER A 519 -1.87 6.64 19.03
N TYR A 520 -2.51 7.79 19.09
CA TYR A 520 -3.92 7.91 19.47
C TYR A 520 -4.73 8.41 18.28
N GLY A 521 -5.75 7.67 17.90
CA GLY A 521 -6.67 8.01 16.84
C GLY A 521 -8.08 8.27 17.41
N ILE A 522 -8.68 9.37 17.00
CA ILE A 522 -10.09 9.66 17.24
C ILE A 522 -10.76 9.96 15.92
N SER A 523 -11.89 9.29 15.66
CA SER A 523 -12.73 9.58 14.51
C SER A 523 -14.15 9.83 15.01
N MET A 524 -14.75 10.89 14.51
CA MET A 524 -16.13 11.25 14.71
C MET A 524 -16.84 11.20 13.37
N TYR A 525 -17.95 10.51 13.29
CA TYR A 525 -18.70 10.36 12.04
C TYR A 525 -20.21 10.44 12.30
N GLU A 526 -20.93 10.88 11.28
CA GLU A 526 -22.39 10.92 11.27
C GLU A 526 -22.94 9.48 11.28
N ASP A 527 -23.65 9.10 12.33
CA ASP A 527 -24.17 7.74 12.54
C ASP A 527 -25.58 7.59 11.96
N ARG A 528 -25.64 7.09 10.73
CA ARG A 528 -26.91 6.88 10.01
C ARG A 528 -27.70 5.66 10.48
N SER A 529 -27.18 4.88 11.42
CA SER A 529 -27.92 3.78 12.05
C SER A 529 -28.85 4.26 13.16
N LYS A 530 -28.65 5.48 13.63
CA LYS A 530 -29.46 6.12 14.66
C LYS A 530 -30.55 6.98 14.03
N GLU A 531 -31.57 7.29 14.83
CA GLU A 531 -32.65 8.19 14.41
C GLU A 531 -32.14 9.61 14.15
N ILE A 532 -32.65 10.21 13.08
CA ILE A 532 -32.33 11.58 12.71
C ILE A 532 -33.04 12.57 13.64
N ASN A 533 -32.35 13.61 14.04
CA ASN A 533 -33.00 14.75 14.69
C ASN A 533 -33.81 15.55 13.65
N VAL A 534 -35.13 15.38 13.65
CA VAL A 534 -36.06 15.95 12.66
C VAL A 534 -35.99 17.49 12.63
N ARG A 535 -35.84 18.13 13.78
CA ARG A 535 -35.79 19.60 13.87
C ARG A 535 -34.54 20.19 13.22
N ARG A 536 -33.40 19.48 13.30
CA ARG A 536 -32.12 19.94 12.75
C ARG A 536 -31.77 19.29 11.44
N MET A 537 -32.46 18.23 11.05
CA MET A 537 -32.15 17.37 9.92
C MET A 537 -30.68 16.91 9.95
N ARG A 538 -30.25 16.37 11.09
CA ARG A 538 -28.91 15.88 11.36
C ARG A 538 -28.98 14.55 12.09
N TYR A 539 -28.13 13.61 11.68
CA TYR A 539 -27.89 12.41 12.46
C TYR A 539 -26.97 12.69 13.65
N PRO A 540 -27.10 11.96 14.74
CA PRO A 540 -26.16 12.04 15.84
C PRO A 540 -24.79 11.55 15.41
N PHE A 541 -23.74 12.01 16.11
CA PHE A 541 -22.39 11.57 15.86
C PHE A 541 -22.02 10.38 16.74
N SER A 542 -21.26 9.46 16.18
CA SER A 542 -20.56 8.41 16.91
C SER A 542 -19.06 8.61 16.86
N PHE A 543 -18.38 8.15 17.91
CA PHE A 543 -16.94 8.31 18.08
C PHE A 543 -16.28 6.94 18.10
N THR A 544 -15.17 6.82 17.41
CA THR A 544 -14.24 5.70 17.55
C THR A 544 -12.92 6.22 18.08
N GLN A 545 -12.35 5.52 19.05
CA GLN A 545 -11.09 5.88 19.67
C GLN A 545 -10.19 4.66 19.72
N THR A 546 -8.97 4.83 19.25
CA THR A 546 -7.96 3.76 19.24
C THR A 546 -6.66 4.28 19.81
N LEU A 547 -6.04 3.49 20.65
CA LEU A 547 -4.72 3.76 21.20
C LEU A 547 -3.80 2.62 20.76
N ASN A 548 -2.72 2.94 20.05
CA ASN A 548 -1.71 1.99 19.66
C ASN A 548 -0.38 2.41 20.25
N PHE A 549 0.39 1.44 20.69
CA PHE A 549 1.74 1.65 21.17
C PHE A 549 2.65 0.56 20.64
N SER A 550 3.80 0.98 20.18
CA SER A 550 4.88 0.10 19.75
C SER A 550 6.19 0.57 20.33
N GLY A 551 7.01 -0.36 20.74
CA GLY A 551 8.25 -0.05 21.40
C GLY A 551 9.40 -0.92 20.92
N TYR A 552 10.57 -0.36 21.03
CA TYR A 552 11.84 -1.01 20.78
C TYR A 552 12.79 -0.70 21.94
N LEU A 553 13.45 -1.72 22.45
CA LEU A 553 14.41 -1.64 23.53
C LEU A 553 15.64 -2.48 23.20
N ARG A 554 16.81 -1.87 23.26
CA ARG A 554 18.10 -2.55 23.13
C ARG A 554 18.78 -2.59 24.49
N ILE A 555 18.72 -3.73 25.15
CA ILE A 555 19.27 -3.89 26.50
C ILE A 555 20.80 -3.93 26.47
N SER A 556 21.38 -4.56 25.46
CA SER A 556 22.83 -4.62 25.23
C SER A 556 23.12 -4.71 23.74
N ASP A 557 24.38 -4.73 23.31
CA ASP A 557 24.75 -4.83 21.89
C ASP A 557 24.20 -6.08 21.19
N GLY A 558 23.87 -7.13 21.94
CA GLY A 558 23.30 -8.35 21.39
C GLY A 558 21.79 -8.53 21.61
N TRP A 559 21.14 -7.77 22.50
CA TRP A 559 19.74 -7.95 22.85
C TRP A 559 18.83 -6.88 22.27
N ASN A 560 17.85 -7.31 21.49
CA ASN A 560 16.82 -6.47 20.92
C ASN A 560 15.43 -6.97 21.32
N ILE A 561 14.62 -6.11 21.89
CA ILE A 561 13.23 -6.38 22.24
C ILE A 561 12.35 -5.43 21.43
N SER A 562 11.29 -5.93 20.82
CA SER A 562 10.24 -5.10 20.26
C SER A 562 8.87 -5.59 20.72
N PHE A 563 7.94 -4.68 20.88
CA PHE A 563 6.56 -4.99 21.24
C PHE A 563 5.59 -4.05 20.53
N SER A 564 4.40 -4.55 20.28
CA SER A 564 3.30 -3.78 19.72
C SER A 564 1.99 -4.21 20.37
N SER A 565 1.15 -3.25 20.71
CA SER A 565 -0.17 -3.48 21.28
C SER A 565 -1.07 -2.28 21.00
N GLY A 566 -2.34 -2.41 21.31
CA GLY A 566 -3.29 -1.32 21.20
C GLY A 566 -4.51 -1.57 22.06
N TYR A 567 -5.36 -0.55 22.15
CA TYR A 567 -6.64 -0.62 22.86
C TYR A 567 -7.72 0.08 22.04
N ASP A 568 -8.80 -0.63 21.81
CA ASP A 568 -10.01 -0.09 21.20
C ASP A 568 -11.01 0.30 22.29
N PHE A 569 -11.27 1.61 22.43
CA PHE A 569 -12.16 2.14 23.48
C PHE A 569 -13.63 1.84 23.21
N VAL A 570 -14.01 1.60 21.95
CA VAL A 570 -15.40 1.29 21.56
C VAL A 570 -15.72 -0.16 21.91
N GLN A 571 -14.85 -1.06 21.51
CA GLN A 571 -14.98 -2.49 21.82
C GLN A 571 -14.53 -2.85 23.23
N LYS A 572 -13.84 -1.91 23.92
CA LYS A 572 -13.23 -2.12 25.25
C LYS A 572 -12.30 -3.34 25.28
N LYS A 573 -11.57 -3.56 24.19
CA LYS A 573 -10.69 -4.72 24.02
C LYS A 573 -9.27 -4.28 23.66
N ILE A 574 -8.32 -5.07 24.16
CA ILE A 574 -6.92 -4.95 23.73
C ILE A 574 -6.81 -5.54 22.33
N SER A 575 -6.18 -4.82 21.42
CA SER A 575 -5.88 -5.30 20.08
C SER A 575 -4.77 -6.36 20.12
N MET A 576 -4.42 -6.89 18.96
CA MET A 576 -3.34 -7.89 18.86
C MET A 576 -2.07 -7.39 19.55
N THR A 577 -1.63 -8.11 20.56
CA THR A 577 -0.43 -7.80 21.33
C THR A 577 0.67 -8.78 20.97
N THR A 578 1.76 -8.25 20.46
CA THR A 578 2.93 -9.04 20.06
C THR A 578 4.18 -8.54 20.77
N ALA A 579 5.06 -9.44 21.11
CA ALA A 579 6.40 -9.14 21.58
C ALA A 579 7.41 -10.01 20.85
N SER A 580 8.56 -9.47 20.52
CA SER A 580 9.67 -10.23 19.97
C SER A 580 10.98 -9.89 20.68
N LEU A 581 11.78 -10.90 20.86
CA LEU A 581 13.09 -10.86 21.47
C LEU A 581 14.08 -11.46 20.48
N ALA A 582 15.15 -10.74 20.19
CA ALA A 582 16.25 -11.25 19.37
C ALA A 582 17.57 -11.06 20.11
N ARG A 583 18.44 -12.06 20.06
CA ARG A 583 19.79 -12.00 20.60
C ARG A 583 20.81 -12.49 19.61
N ASP A 584 21.81 -11.68 19.40
CA ASP A 584 23.01 -12.02 18.65
C ASP A 584 24.07 -12.56 19.63
N LEU A 585 24.46 -13.82 19.46
CA LEU A 585 25.43 -14.54 20.27
C LEU A 585 26.75 -14.77 19.52
N HIS A 586 27.06 -13.93 18.54
CA HIS A 586 28.25 -13.97 17.68
C HIS A 586 28.24 -15.13 16.68
N CYS A 587 28.32 -16.37 17.14
CA CYS A 587 28.24 -17.58 16.29
C CYS A 587 26.82 -18.14 16.18
N PHE A 588 25.94 -17.78 17.10
CA PHE A 588 24.54 -18.21 17.16
C PHE A 588 23.61 -17.01 17.16
N GLU A 589 22.38 -17.21 16.74
CA GLU A 589 21.30 -16.26 16.92
C GLU A 589 20.13 -16.92 17.62
N MET A 590 19.50 -16.17 18.51
CA MET A 590 18.30 -16.56 19.21
C MET A 590 17.19 -15.56 18.90
N SER A 591 16.01 -16.06 18.56
CA SER A 591 14.83 -15.25 18.41
C SER A 591 13.64 -15.90 19.12
N ALA A 592 12.85 -15.08 19.79
CA ALA A 592 11.58 -15.47 20.36
C ALA A 592 10.51 -14.47 19.92
N SER A 593 9.37 -14.95 19.49
CA SER A 593 8.20 -14.13 19.20
C SER A 593 7.00 -14.68 19.94
N VAL A 594 6.23 -13.79 20.53
CA VAL A 594 5.06 -14.12 21.33
C VAL A 594 3.88 -13.27 20.87
N VAL A 595 2.76 -13.90 20.63
CA VAL A 595 1.45 -13.25 20.51
C VAL A 595 0.71 -13.49 21.81
N LEU A 596 0.28 -12.43 22.50
CA LEU A 596 -0.38 -12.52 23.81
C LEU A 596 -1.91 -12.39 23.70
N LYS A 597 -2.38 -11.66 22.71
CA LYS A 597 -3.81 -11.41 22.42
C LYS A 597 -4.04 -11.34 20.92
N PRO A 598 -5.18 -11.79 20.37
CA PRO A 598 -6.36 -12.36 21.06
C PRO A 598 -6.17 -13.81 21.52
N TYR A 599 -5.18 -14.51 21.01
CA TYR A 599 -4.79 -15.86 21.38
C TYR A 599 -3.30 -15.89 21.74
N SER A 600 -2.91 -16.76 22.63
CA SER A 600 -1.50 -16.90 23.01
C SER A 600 -0.77 -17.90 22.12
N SER A 601 0.33 -17.48 21.53
CA SER A 601 1.24 -18.35 20.80
C SER A 601 2.68 -17.87 20.97
N PHE A 602 3.62 -18.78 20.92
CA PHE A 602 5.03 -18.42 20.92
C PHE A 602 5.82 -19.23 19.90
N ASN A 603 6.86 -18.61 19.39
CA ASN A 603 7.87 -19.27 18.57
C ASN A 603 9.25 -18.91 19.13
N PHE A 604 10.04 -19.91 19.43
CA PHE A 604 11.42 -19.74 19.86
C PHE A 604 12.34 -20.46 18.88
N THR A 605 13.39 -19.78 18.42
CA THR A 605 14.38 -20.34 17.50
C THR A 605 15.77 -19.99 18.02
N PHE A 606 16.62 -21.00 18.08
CA PHE A 606 18.05 -20.88 18.35
C PHE A 606 18.80 -21.59 17.22
N ARG A 607 19.69 -20.89 16.52
CA ARG A 607 20.41 -21.47 15.38
C ARG A 607 21.82 -20.92 15.22
N ALA A 608 22.69 -21.68 14.57
CA ALA A 608 23.99 -21.20 14.15
C ALA A 608 23.85 -20.15 13.04
N ARG A 609 24.74 -19.14 13.03
CA ARG A 609 24.78 -18.10 11.98
C ARG A 609 25.51 -18.53 10.72
N ALA A 610 26.40 -19.50 10.80
CA ALA A 610 27.07 -20.06 9.63
C ALA A 610 26.04 -20.76 8.75
N SER A 611 25.96 -20.38 7.47
CA SER A 611 24.97 -20.90 6.53
C SER A 611 25.01 -22.41 6.40
N GLU A 612 26.20 -23.00 6.52
CA GLU A 612 26.44 -24.43 6.42
C GLU A 612 25.95 -25.22 7.65
N LEU A 613 25.89 -24.55 8.81
CA LEU A 613 25.52 -25.17 10.09
C LEU A 613 24.13 -24.70 10.59
N ALA A 614 23.51 -23.75 9.91
CA ALA A 614 22.27 -23.11 10.38
C ALA A 614 21.10 -24.08 10.53
N ASP A 615 21.03 -25.12 9.71
CA ASP A 615 20.00 -26.15 9.78
C ASP A 615 20.41 -27.35 10.65
N ALA A 616 21.69 -27.68 10.69
CA ALA A 616 22.22 -28.77 11.51
C ALA A 616 22.24 -28.42 13.02
N LEU A 617 22.46 -27.14 13.34
CA LEU A 617 22.49 -26.63 14.71
C LEU A 617 21.33 -25.65 14.93
N LYS A 618 20.12 -26.11 14.68
CA LYS A 618 18.86 -25.39 14.92
C LYS A 618 18.02 -26.09 15.97
N TRP A 619 17.63 -25.33 16.97
CA TRP A 619 16.58 -25.74 17.91
C TRP A 619 15.41 -24.79 17.83
N GLU A 620 14.23 -25.32 17.62
CA GLU A 620 13.01 -24.56 17.46
C GLU A 620 11.90 -25.16 18.31
N LYS A 621 11.23 -24.31 19.09
CA LYS A 621 10.05 -24.67 19.86
C LYS A 621 8.92 -23.70 19.58
N ARG A 622 7.77 -24.25 19.25
CA ARG A 622 6.55 -23.48 18.98
C ARG A 622 5.40 -24.01 19.81
N SER A 623 4.51 -23.14 20.24
CA SER A 623 3.22 -23.57 20.77
C SER A 623 2.17 -23.55 19.66
N ALA A 624 1.31 -24.56 19.65
CA ALA A 624 0.04 -24.44 18.95
C ALA A 624 -0.89 -23.47 19.71
N TYR A 625 -1.81 -22.87 19.00
CA TYR A 625 -2.76 -21.92 19.57
C TYR A 625 -3.53 -22.53 20.74
N SER A 626 -3.45 -21.90 21.91
CA SER A 626 -4.41 -22.11 22.99
C SER A 626 -5.40 -20.94 22.96
N SER A 627 -6.64 -21.23 22.64
CA SER A 627 -7.77 -20.30 22.72
C SER A 627 -8.10 -19.96 24.17
#